data_66a1f52c5c7278ec759fd916f2dc6a6d
#
_entry.id   66a1f52c5c7278ec759fd916f2dc6a6d
#
_cell.length_a   1.000
_cell.length_b   1.000
_cell.length_c   1.000
_cell.angle_alpha   90.00
_cell.angle_beta   90.00
_cell.angle_gamma   90.00
#
_symmetry.space_group_name_H-M   'P 1'
#
loop_
_entity.id
_entity.type
_entity.pdbx_description
1 polymer ?
#
loop_
_entity_poly.entity_id
_entity_poly.type
_entity_poly.pdbx_seq_one_letter_code
_entity_poly.pdbx_strand_id
1 'polypeptide(L)'
;MAGERHDDSDQSWIGRKSSRRDFLRRAGLGAAGIAIGGSAGAALTAAVTSHPPEFAPLAARHVAGFDHVVVLMFENRSFDNLLGHLYTAAEKSADEFDGVPQGDYANPAPDGTPIAAHVYAGPTDHVMQQPQPDPGETYPHVNTQLFGTVDPAGNADIERNGLQPPYNAPAAGAAAQNDGFVRDYVINYRLAKKREPTADEYTTAMGGFSPEMLPVVSTLARQFAVYDRWFAGVPSQTFCNRSFFHASTSHGFVVNHTGDDYDKWIDAPPAPTIFNRLEDAGRTWRVYYDATQLVSLTGMLHAPVLERYWKTNFRVMEQFYEDAATGNLPDYAFIEPRMVFNHNDMHPPWGATRDGELELPDGSRITLANSADSDVRAGDKLAQDVYDAVRTSSAASGSNAMNTALVITFDEHGGTFDHVAPPAAAAPEPAGPGEMGFTFDRLGLRVPAIVVSAYTAAGTVIHDEMHHGSVINTLCRLHGLRPLNVRDDTANPLFNAVNLTTPRQPYTWPQPQSLYTPPNPEKGGGKAADEKHHKRPLTPPARGLLGLLAARFDPGSKLPTTYGEAYDALVEHGTGLFGAYDRTPTPTPTP
;
A
#
# COMPACT_ATOMS: atom_id res chain seq x y z
N MET A 1 54.01 -42.82 -6.91
CA MET A 1 54.04 -41.78 -7.95
C MET A 1 52.73 -41.05 -7.89
N ALA A 2 52.86 -39.77 -7.57
CA ALA A 2 51.94 -38.69 -7.61
C ALA A 2 50.46 -38.98 -7.88
N GLY A 3 49.63 -38.77 -6.84
CA GLY A 3 48.20 -38.62 -6.92
C GLY A 3 47.90 -37.14 -6.89
N GLU A 4 47.20 -36.67 -7.89
CA GLU A 4 46.64 -35.33 -7.97
C GLU A 4 45.48 -35.20 -6.99
N ARG A 5 45.55 -34.19 -6.15
CA ARG A 5 44.44 -33.73 -5.28
C ARG A 5 43.56 -32.81 -6.12
N HIS A 6 42.35 -33.25 -6.39
CA HIS A 6 41.28 -32.39 -6.81
C HIS A 6 40.81 -31.55 -5.60
N ASP A 7 40.82 -30.25 -5.80
CA ASP A 7 40.32 -29.24 -4.90
C ASP A 7 38.78 -29.19 -5.03
N ASP A 8 38.08 -29.75 -4.03
CA ASP A 8 36.62 -29.74 -3.90
C ASP A 8 36.21 -28.55 -3.01
N SER A 9 36.33 -27.34 -3.54
CA SER A 9 35.86 -26.12 -2.85
C SER A 9 34.82 -25.36 -3.66
N ASP A 10 33.71 -26.00 -4.03
CA ASP A 10 32.58 -25.23 -4.56
C ASP A 10 31.24 -26.00 -4.53
N GLN A 11 30.86 -26.57 -3.39
CA GLN A 11 29.47 -27.02 -3.15
C GLN A 11 29.14 -27.02 -1.66
N SER A 12 28.82 -25.88 -1.08
CA SER A 12 28.28 -25.84 0.29
C SER A 12 27.37 -24.66 0.64
N TRP A 13 26.62 -24.13 -0.32
CA TRP A 13 25.64 -23.06 -0.04
C TRP A 13 24.18 -23.52 -0.10
N ILE A 14 23.91 -24.75 -0.50
CA ILE A 14 22.57 -25.34 -0.50
C ILE A 14 22.52 -26.36 0.62
N GLY A 15 21.95 -25.99 1.77
CA GLY A 15 21.66 -26.95 2.83
C GLY A 15 22.01 -26.60 4.27
N ARG A 16 22.34 -25.36 4.60
CA ARG A 16 22.31 -24.93 6.00
C ARG A 16 20.95 -24.36 6.34
N LYS A 17 20.13 -25.13 7.05
CA LYS A 17 18.96 -24.58 7.77
C LYS A 17 19.47 -23.40 8.61
N SER A 18 19.13 -22.18 8.21
CA SER A 18 19.47 -21.00 9.01
C SER A 18 18.79 -21.17 10.35
N SER A 19 19.52 -21.06 11.44
CA SER A 19 18.90 -21.14 12.75
C SER A 19 18.01 -19.91 12.96
N ARG A 20 16.92 -20.08 13.72
CA ARG A 20 16.08 -18.96 14.20
C ARG A 20 16.91 -17.79 14.71
N ARG A 21 18.07 -18.08 15.32
CA ARG A 21 19.03 -17.12 15.85
C ARG A 21 19.76 -16.34 14.75
N ASP A 22 20.03 -16.96 13.58
CA ASP A 22 20.72 -16.30 12.46
C ASP A 22 19.78 -15.42 11.64
N PHE A 23 18.52 -15.85 11.51
CA PHE A 23 17.47 -15.00 10.93
C PHE A 23 17.24 -13.77 11.81
N LEU A 24 17.06 -13.99 13.08
CA LEU A 24 16.79 -12.95 14.05
C LEU A 24 17.96 -11.95 14.12
N ARG A 25 19.22 -12.37 14.02
CA ARG A 25 20.37 -11.47 13.88
C ARG A 25 20.29 -10.61 12.62
N ARG A 26 19.76 -11.14 11.51
CA ARG A 26 19.61 -10.39 10.26
C ARG A 26 18.40 -9.45 10.31
N ALA A 27 17.29 -9.89 10.91
CA ALA A 27 16.13 -9.04 11.18
C ALA A 27 16.44 -7.95 12.21
N GLY A 28 17.27 -8.24 13.23
CA GLY A 28 17.71 -7.26 14.23
C GLY A 28 18.64 -6.19 13.70
N LEU A 29 19.41 -6.48 12.65
CA LEU A 29 20.15 -5.44 11.94
C LEU A 29 19.20 -4.47 11.23
N GLY A 30 18.04 -4.96 10.74
CA GLY A 30 16.98 -4.11 10.20
C GLY A 30 16.29 -3.29 11.30
N ALA A 31 16.00 -3.90 12.46
CA ALA A 31 15.38 -3.22 13.60
C ALA A 31 16.34 -2.29 14.35
N ALA A 32 17.65 -2.63 14.42
CA ALA A 32 18.69 -1.71 14.90
C ALA A 32 18.87 -0.53 13.92
N GLY A 33 18.66 -0.75 12.62
CA GLY A 33 18.56 0.31 11.62
C GLY A 33 17.38 1.25 11.87
N ILE A 34 16.24 0.73 12.33
CA ILE A 34 15.06 1.53 12.71
C ILE A 34 15.36 2.36 13.98
N ALA A 35 16.11 1.84 14.95
CA ALA A 35 16.58 2.63 16.10
C ALA A 35 17.66 3.65 15.70
N ILE A 36 18.52 3.31 14.73
CA ILE A 36 19.51 4.22 14.14
C ILE A 36 18.83 5.16 13.13
N GLY A 37 17.82 4.72 12.39
CA GLY A 37 16.98 5.54 11.52
C GLY A 37 16.11 6.52 12.32
N GLY A 38 15.60 6.12 13.48
CA GLY A 38 14.96 7.02 14.45
C GLY A 38 15.95 8.03 15.04
N SER A 39 17.16 7.62 15.34
CA SER A 39 18.22 8.52 15.83
C SER A 39 18.96 9.24 14.71
N ALA A 40 19.11 8.65 13.51
CA ALA A 40 19.63 9.34 12.34
C ALA A 40 18.59 10.28 11.72
N GLY A 41 17.29 9.91 11.73
CA GLY A 41 16.21 10.82 11.42
C GLY A 41 16.11 11.97 12.44
N ALA A 42 16.27 11.70 13.72
CA ALA A 42 16.34 12.72 14.76
C ALA A 42 17.66 13.53 14.69
N ALA A 43 18.79 12.90 14.30
CA ALA A 43 20.05 13.61 14.10
C ALA A 43 20.05 14.45 12.81
N LEU A 44 19.40 13.98 11.74
CA LEU A 44 19.16 14.77 10.53
C LEU A 44 18.18 15.92 10.80
N THR A 45 17.10 15.69 11.56
CA THR A 45 16.19 16.77 11.97
C THR A 45 16.85 17.76 12.93
N ALA A 46 17.72 17.31 13.85
CA ALA A 46 18.49 18.22 14.72
C ALA A 46 19.54 19.03 13.96
N ALA A 47 20.12 18.49 12.88
CA ALA A 47 21.05 19.22 12.01
C ALA A 47 20.34 20.22 11.07
N VAL A 48 19.07 19.96 10.73
CA VAL A 48 18.26 20.81 9.84
C VAL A 48 17.76 22.10 10.53
N THR A 49 17.75 22.16 11.87
CA THR A 49 17.26 23.34 12.60
C THR A 49 18.23 24.51 12.63
N SER A 50 19.48 24.37 12.19
CA SER A 50 20.46 25.46 12.26
C SER A 50 20.81 26.13 10.92
N HIS A 51 20.66 25.45 9.78
CA HIS A 51 20.84 26.04 8.43
C HIS A 51 19.98 25.24 7.44
N PRO A 52 19.19 25.92 6.58
CA PRO A 52 18.48 25.21 5.52
C PRO A 52 19.51 24.51 4.62
N PRO A 53 19.26 23.26 4.18
CA PRO A 53 20.15 22.59 3.27
C PRO A 53 20.35 23.45 2.02
N GLU A 54 21.59 23.65 1.63
CA GLU A 54 21.92 24.38 0.42
C GLU A 54 21.67 23.48 -0.78
N PHE A 55 20.49 23.65 -1.41
CA PHE A 55 20.18 22.94 -2.65
C PHE A 55 20.99 23.52 -3.79
N ALA A 56 21.81 22.71 -4.44
CA ALA A 56 22.46 23.11 -5.68
C ALA A 56 21.40 23.52 -6.70
N PRO A 57 21.60 24.65 -7.42
CA PRO A 57 20.68 25.03 -8.49
C PRO A 57 20.60 23.88 -9.52
N LEU A 58 19.40 23.37 -9.74
CA LEU A 58 19.17 22.47 -10.87
C LEU A 58 19.45 23.21 -12.18
N ALA A 59 19.96 22.49 -13.19
CA ALA A 59 20.06 23.03 -14.54
C ALA A 59 18.71 23.63 -14.97
N ALA A 60 18.75 24.76 -15.64
CA ALA A 60 17.54 25.42 -16.13
C ALA A 60 16.73 24.42 -16.99
N ARG A 61 15.48 24.22 -16.61
CA ARG A 61 14.56 23.31 -17.32
C ARG A 61 13.73 24.10 -18.32
N HIS A 62 13.60 23.58 -19.53
CA HIS A 62 12.69 24.14 -20.52
C HIS A 62 11.21 23.88 -20.18
N VAL A 63 10.95 22.81 -19.43
CA VAL A 63 9.61 22.41 -18.97
C VAL A 63 9.67 22.13 -17.48
N ALA A 64 8.78 22.75 -16.71
CA ALA A 64 8.60 22.47 -15.29
C ALA A 64 8.15 21.02 -15.09
N GLY A 65 8.62 20.37 -14.01
CA GLY A 65 8.22 18.99 -13.72
C GLY A 65 9.25 18.21 -12.92
N PHE A 66 9.20 16.90 -13.07
CA PHE A 66 10.02 15.93 -12.34
C PHE A 66 10.66 14.93 -13.31
N ASP A 67 11.74 14.28 -12.89
CA ASP A 67 12.45 13.22 -13.63
C ASP A 67 12.32 11.88 -12.92
N HIS A 68 12.15 11.91 -11.60
CA HIS A 68 12.05 10.75 -10.73
C HIS A 68 10.66 10.68 -10.11
N VAL A 69 10.06 9.49 -10.14
CA VAL A 69 8.76 9.21 -9.51
C VAL A 69 8.94 8.21 -8.39
N VAL A 70 8.59 8.60 -7.18
CA VAL A 70 8.55 7.74 -5.99
C VAL A 70 7.09 7.51 -5.64
N VAL A 71 6.66 6.26 -5.52
CA VAL A 71 5.32 5.89 -5.10
C VAL A 71 5.39 5.17 -3.76
N LEU A 72 4.62 5.62 -2.79
CA LEU A 72 4.31 4.91 -1.55
C LEU A 72 2.85 4.48 -1.64
N MET A 73 2.59 3.17 -1.66
CA MET A 73 1.24 2.62 -1.76
C MET A 73 0.86 1.89 -0.48
N PHE A 74 -0.15 2.42 0.20
CA PHE A 74 -0.78 1.83 1.38
C PHE A 74 -1.93 0.88 1.01
N GLU A 75 -2.62 0.34 2.03
CA GLU A 75 -3.65 -0.69 1.92
C GLU A 75 -5.03 -0.18 2.37
N ASN A 76 -6.05 -0.55 1.59
CA ASN A 76 -7.44 -0.72 2.01
C ASN A 76 -8.11 0.48 2.69
N ARG A 77 -8.00 1.70 2.12
CA ARG A 77 -8.72 2.89 2.61
C ARG A 77 -9.33 3.69 1.47
N SER A 78 -10.60 4.07 1.63
CA SER A 78 -11.25 4.99 0.71
C SER A 78 -10.77 6.42 0.89
N PHE A 79 -11.03 7.26 -0.11
CA PHE A 79 -10.78 8.69 -0.02
C PHE A 79 -11.55 9.33 1.14
N ASP A 80 -12.84 9.03 1.28
CA ASP A 80 -13.65 9.60 2.35
C ASP A 80 -13.21 9.17 3.74
N ASN A 81 -12.72 7.94 3.89
CA ASN A 81 -12.26 7.45 5.19
C ASN A 81 -11.04 8.21 5.72
N LEU A 82 -10.08 8.59 4.84
CA LEU A 82 -8.84 9.25 5.28
C LEU A 82 -8.78 10.74 4.98
N LEU A 83 -9.28 11.19 3.84
CA LEU A 83 -9.16 12.56 3.36
C LEU A 83 -10.51 13.24 3.10
N GLY A 84 -11.64 12.53 3.20
CA GLY A 84 -12.96 13.11 2.97
C GLY A 84 -13.30 14.28 3.89
N HIS A 85 -12.71 14.33 5.09
CA HIS A 85 -12.86 15.41 6.05
C HIS A 85 -11.72 16.45 5.98
N LEU A 86 -10.91 16.46 4.92
CA LEU A 86 -9.73 17.33 4.80
C LEU A 86 -10.06 18.81 4.89
N TYR A 87 -11.18 19.24 4.31
CA TYR A 87 -11.68 20.60 4.36
C TYR A 87 -13.12 20.64 4.86
N THR A 88 -13.44 21.63 5.68
CA THR A 88 -14.81 21.94 6.03
C THR A 88 -15.52 22.62 4.84
N ALA A 89 -16.86 22.61 4.81
CA ALA A 89 -17.64 23.32 3.79
C ALA A 89 -17.42 24.85 3.80
N ALA A 90 -16.93 25.41 4.91
CA ALA A 90 -16.57 26.83 5.01
C ALA A 90 -15.17 27.12 4.43
N GLU A 91 -14.25 26.14 4.42
CA GLU A 91 -12.91 26.29 3.83
C GLU A 91 -12.95 26.09 2.31
N LYS A 92 -13.71 25.10 1.84
CA LYS A 92 -13.89 24.78 0.42
C LYS A 92 -15.33 24.35 0.15
N SER A 93 -15.92 24.89 -0.90
CA SER A 93 -17.23 24.47 -1.42
C SER A 93 -17.14 23.12 -2.14
N ALA A 94 -18.27 22.53 -2.50
CA ALA A 94 -18.34 21.27 -3.25
C ALA A 94 -17.68 21.36 -4.65
N ASP A 95 -17.65 22.56 -5.26
CA ASP A 95 -16.96 22.78 -6.54
C ASP A 95 -15.42 22.88 -6.37
N GLU A 96 -14.93 23.06 -5.15
CA GLU A 96 -13.50 23.20 -4.84
C GLU A 96 -12.90 21.98 -4.19
N PHE A 97 -13.72 21.08 -3.62
CA PHE A 97 -13.29 19.83 -3.00
C PHE A 97 -14.49 18.88 -2.84
N ASP A 98 -14.36 17.67 -3.37
CA ASP A 98 -15.42 16.64 -3.34
C ASP A 98 -15.24 15.71 -2.12
N GLY A 99 -15.52 16.25 -0.93
CA GLY A 99 -15.37 15.57 0.36
C GLY A 99 -16.69 15.40 1.12
N VAL A 100 -16.61 14.83 2.32
CA VAL A 100 -17.79 14.51 3.14
C VAL A 100 -18.52 15.74 3.66
N PRO A 101 -17.87 16.79 4.21
CA PRO A 101 -18.56 17.98 4.73
C PRO A 101 -19.25 18.84 3.67
N GLN A 102 -19.05 18.53 2.39
CA GLN A 102 -19.62 19.27 1.26
C GLN A 102 -21.03 18.77 0.88
N GLY A 103 -21.51 17.65 1.47
CA GLY A 103 -22.82 17.09 1.22
C GLY A 103 -23.44 16.40 2.43
N ASP A 104 -24.64 15.86 2.22
CA ASP A 104 -25.39 15.08 3.21
C ASP A 104 -25.39 13.60 2.76
N TYR A 105 -24.46 12.81 3.25
CA TYR A 105 -24.30 11.40 2.87
C TYR A 105 -24.70 10.48 4.01
N ALA A 106 -25.53 9.49 3.73
CA ALA A 106 -26.00 8.50 4.70
C ALA A 106 -26.26 7.15 4.08
N ASN A 107 -26.10 6.09 4.86
CA ASN A 107 -26.52 4.75 4.51
C ASN A 107 -27.61 4.24 5.48
N PRO A 108 -28.53 3.38 5.04
CA PRO A 108 -29.56 2.85 5.91
C PRO A 108 -28.99 1.82 6.90
N ALA A 109 -29.35 1.96 8.17
CA ALA A 109 -29.20 0.93 9.19
C ALA A 109 -30.10 -0.29 8.90
N PRO A 110 -29.93 -1.42 9.60
CA PRO A 110 -30.80 -2.59 9.44
C PRO A 110 -32.31 -2.31 9.69
N ASP A 111 -32.65 -1.32 10.50
CA ASP A 111 -34.01 -0.87 10.76
C ASP A 111 -34.51 0.24 9.81
N GLY A 112 -33.69 0.65 8.85
CA GLY A 112 -33.94 1.73 7.90
C GLY A 112 -33.60 3.13 8.39
N THR A 113 -33.12 3.30 9.62
CA THR A 113 -32.65 4.62 10.14
C THR A 113 -31.42 5.07 9.36
N PRO A 114 -31.36 6.33 8.87
CA PRO A 114 -30.17 6.81 8.16
C PRO A 114 -28.98 7.01 9.11
N ILE A 115 -27.84 6.45 8.74
CA ILE A 115 -26.55 6.66 9.41
C ILE A 115 -25.74 7.63 8.57
N ALA A 116 -25.54 8.85 9.08
CA ALA A 116 -24.76 9.87 8.38
C ALA A 116 -23.26 9.53 8.40
N ALA A 117 -22.57 9.90 7.33
CA ALA A 117 -21.12 9.93 7.32
C ALA A 117 -20.60 10.90 8.40
N HIS A 118 -19.55 10.51 9.14
CA HIS A 118 -19.11 11.24 10.32
C HIS A 118 -17.61 11.06 10.60
N VAL A 119 -17.06 11.95 11.41
CA VAL A 119 -15.71 11.77 11.95
C VAL A 119 -15.76 10.77 13.11
N TYR A 120 -14.80 9.84 13.15
CA TYR A 120 -14.66 8.92 14.28
C TYR A 120 -14.54 9.65 15.61
N ALA A 121 -15.13 9.07 16.66
CA ALA A 121 -15.10 9.60 18.02
C ALA A 121 -14.78 8.49 19.03
N GLY A 122 -14.14 8.86 20.14
CA GLY A 122 -13.82 7.91 21.21
C GLY A 122 -12.35 7.94 21.65
N PRO A 123 -11.90 6.91 22.41
CA PRO A 123 -10.48 6.80 22.81
C PRO A 123 -9.57 6.70 21.59
N THR A 124 -8.48 7.45 21.59
CA THR A 124 -7.58 7.60 20.45
C THR A 124 -7.08 6.25 19.89
N ASP A 125 -6.64 5.33 20.74
CA ASP A 125 -6.10 4.05 20.27
C ASP A 125 -7.17 3.16 19.63
N HIS A 126 -8.42 3.24 20.10
CA HIS A 126 -9.55 2.57 19.47
C HIS A 126 -9.90 3.21 18.13
N VAL A 127 -9.95 4.53 18.07
CA VAL A 127 -10.27 5.29 16.86
C VAL A 127 -9.27 5.02 15.75
N MET A 128 -7.98 5.00 16.06
CA MET A 128 -6.90 4.82 15.08
C MET A 128 -6.85 3.42 14.46
N GLN A 129 -7.69 2.51 14.93
CA GLN A 129 -7.85 1.16 14.41
C GLN A 129 -9.18 0.93 13.67
N GLN A 130 -10.01 1.97 13.51
CA GLN A 130 -11.33 1.82 12.87
C GLN A 130 -11.23 1.75 11.33
N PRO A 131 -12.23 1.09 10.67
CA PRO A 131 -13.29 0.25 11.24
C PRO A 131 -12.76 -1.11 11.71
N GLN A 132 -13.39 -1.67 12.75
CA GLN A 132 -13.03 -2.98 13.33
C GLN A 132 -14.27 -3.82 13.63
N PRO A 133 -14.42 -5.04 13.06
CA PRO A 133 -13.48 -5.74 12.19
C PRO A 133 -13.32 -5.07 10.82
N ASP A 134 -12.30 -5.52 10.09
CA ASP A 134 -12.06 -5.20 8.70
C ASP A 134 -13.35 -5.40 7.85
N PRO A 135 -13.73 -4.43 6.99
CA PRO A 135 -14.91 -4.54 6.14
C PRO A 135 -14.76 -5.58 5.01
N GLY A 136 -15.81 -5.79 4.25
CA GLY A 136 -15.78 -6.62 3.05
C GLY A 136 -15.13 -5.91 1.87
N GLU A 137 -14.21 -6.56 1.15
CA GLU A 137 -13.42 -5.97 0.08
C GLU A 137 -13.44 -6.74 -1.25
N THR A 138 -13.97 -7.99 -1.25
CA THR A 138 -14.08 -8.78 -2.49
C THR A 138 -15.11 -8.19 -3.43
N TYR A 139 -15.02 -8.51 -4.71
CA TYR A 139 -15.95 -8.04 -5.74
C TYR A 139 -17.44 -8.18 -5.36
N PRO A 140 -17.92 -9.30 -4.77
CA PRO A 140 -19.32 -9.38 -4.31
C PRO A 140 -19.65 -8.42 -3.16
N HIS A 141 -18.71 -8.16 -2.22
CA HIS A 141 -18.90 -7.18 -1.15
C HIS A 141 -19.00 -5.77 -1.73
N VAL A 142 -18.09 -5.42 -2.65
CA VAL A 142 -18.12 -4.11 -3.32
C VAL A 142 -19.40 -3.91 -4.10
N ASN A 143 -19.95 -4.96 -4.74
CA ASN A 143 -21.26 -4.88 -5.39
C ASN A 143 -22.38 -4.56 -4.37
N THR A 144 -22.35 -5.18 -3.18
CA THR A 144 -23.31 -4.86 -2.11
C THR A 144 -23.16 -3.40 -1.67
N GLN A 145 -21.95 -2.92 -1.47
CA GLN A 145 -21.66 -1.53 -1.05
C GLN A 145 -22.18 -0.50 -2.06
N LEU A 146 -21.92 -0.74 -3.35
CA LEU A 146 -22.30 0.16 -4.43
C LEU A 146 -23.80 0.16 -4.76
N PHE A 147 -24.45 -1.01 -4.71
CA PHE A 147 -25.80 -1.21 -5.26
C PHE A 147 -26.83 -1.66 -4.20
N GLY A 148 -26.44 -1.81 -2.94
CA GLY A 148 -27.32 -2.30 -1.88
C GLY A 148 -27.83 -3.73 -2.13
N THR A 149 -27.29 -4.46 -3.10
CA THR A 149 -27.79 -5.76 -3.57
C THR A 149 -27.13 -6.92 -2.85
N VAL A 150 -27.92 -7.92 -2.44
CA VAL A 150 -27.45 -9.23 -1.99
C VAL A 150 -28.24 -10.28 -2.79
N ASP A 151 -27.58 -10.86 -3.79
CA ASP A 151 -28.21 -11.81 -4.69
C ASP A 151 -27.24 -12.99 -5.00
N PRO A 152 -27.64 -14.23 -4.77
CA PRO A 152 -28.89 -14.64 -4.11
C PRO A 152 -28.92 -14.23 -2.61
N ALA A 153 -30.11 -14.19 -2.02
CA ALA A 153 -30.25 -13.77 -0.62
C ALA A 153 -29.37 -14.58 0.35
N GLY A 154 -29.08 -15.85 0.04
CA GLY A 154 -28.19 -16.71 0.80
C GLY A 154 -26.74 -16.17 0.93
N ASN A 155 -26.29 -15.28 0.04
CA ASN A 155 -24.97 -14.65 0.14
C ASN A 155 -24.81 -13.80 1.41
N ALA A 156 -25.89 -13.41 2.07
CA ALA A 156 -25.83 -12.74 3.38
C ALA A 156 -25.25 -13.61 4.51
N ASP A 157 -25.28 -14.94 4.34
CA ASP A 157 -24.87 -15.91 5.37
C ASP A 157 -23.66 -16.75 4.96
N ILE A 158 -23.07 -16.47 3.79
CA ILE A 158 -21.93 -17.22 3.24
C ILE A 158 -20.63 -16.43 3.42
N GLU A 159 -19.59 -17.09 3.91
CA GLU A 159 -18.26 -16.49 4.02
C GLU A 159 -17.72 -16.10 2.64
N ARG A 160 -16.81 -15.11 2.61
CA ARG A 160 -16.27 -14.45 1.40
C ARG A 160 -15.96 -15.40 0.23
N ASN A 161 -15.38 -16.55 0.51
CA ASN A 161 -14.94 -17.51 -0.51
C ASN A 161 -16.03 -18.47 -0.99
N GLY A 162 -17.21 -18.41 -0.39
CA GLY A 162 -18.34 -19.30 -0.71
C GLY A 162 -19.51 -18.62 -1.41
N LEU A 163 -19.39 -17.34 -1.74
CA LEU A 163 -20.46 -16.56 -2.37
C LEU A 163 -20.87 -17.16 -3.72
N GLN A 164 -22.18 -17.16 -3.99
CA GLN A 164 -22.80 -17.80 -5.15
C GLN A 164 -23.16 -16.79 -6.25
N PRO A 165 -23.15 -17.20 -7.52
CA PRO A 165 -23.62 -16.36 -8.61
C PRO A 165 -25.08 -15.88 -8.38
N PRO A 166 -25.41 -14.64 -8.78
CA PRO A 166 -24.61 -13.69 -9.56
C PRO A 166 -23.62 -12.84 -8.75
N TYR A 167 -23.19 -13.24 -7.56
CA TYR A 167 -22.16 -12.56 -6.76
C TYR A 167 -22.53 -11.12 -6.37
N ASN A 168 -23.79 -10.91 -6.01
CA ASN A 168 -24.37 -9.60 -5.68
C ASN A 168 -24.22 -8.56 -6.83
N ALA A 169 -23.90 -9.03 -8.06
CA ALA A 169 -23.78 -8.15 -9.20
C ALA A 169 -25.11 -7.44 -9.51
N PRO A 170 -25.05 -6.16 -9.88
CA PRO A 170 -26.26 -5.40 -10.18
C PRO A 170 -26.91 -5.87 -11.48
N ALA A 171 -28.20 -5.54 -11.64
CA ALA A 171 -28.85 -5.65 -12.94
C ALA A 171 -28.12 -4.76 -13.98
N ALA A 172 -28.12 -5.19 -15.24
CA ALA A 172 -27.48 -4.43 -16.32
C ALA A 172 -27.99 -2.97 -16.38
N GLY A 173 -27.08 -2.01 -16.37
CA GLY A 173 -27.40 -0.59 -16.39
C GLY A 173 -27.83 0.01 -15.05
N ALA A 174 -27.75 -0.71 -13.95
CA ALA A 174 -28.00 -0.14 -12.61
C ALA A 174 -26.93 0.92 -12.30
N ALA A 175 -27.39 2.07 -11.79
CA ALA A 175 -26.50 3.10 -11.28
C ALA A 175 -26.10 2.78 -9.82
N ALA A 176 -24.84 2.94 -9.50
CA ALA A 176 -24.36 2.83 -8.12
C ALA A 176 -24.93 3.98 -7.28
N GLN A 177 -25.44 3.65 -6.09
CA GLN A 177 -25.99 4.61 -5.13
C GLN A 177 -25.09 4.78 -3.92
N ASN A 178 -24.11 3.88 -3.72
CA ASN A 178 -23.20 3.85 -2.59
C ASN A 178 -23.95 3.79 -1.23
N ASP A 179 -25.10 3.11 -1.19
CA ASP A 179 -25.99 3.04 -0.04
C ASP A 179 -25.96 1.69 0.70
N GLY A 180 -25.08 0.79 0.28
CA GLY A 180 -24.97 -0.57 0.81
C GLY A 180 -23.82 -0.82 1.79
N PHE A 181 -23.00 0.17 2.16
CA PHE A 181 -21.82 -0.01 3.03
C PHE A 181 -22.18 -0.53 4.42
N VAL A 182 -23.17 0.05 5.08
CA VAL A 182 -23.64 -0.43 6.39
C VAL A 182 -24.21 -1.84 6.27
N ARG A 183 -24.97 -2.13 5.22
CA ARG A 183 -25.52 -3.46 4.97
C ARG A 183 -24.43 -4.51 4.82
N ASP A 184 -23.44 -4.24 3.98
CA ASP A 184 -22.30 -5.12 3.77
C ASP A 184 -21.49 -5.33 5.05
N TYR A 185 -21.24 -4.25 5.78
CA TYR A 185 -20.52 -4.30 7.05
C TYR A 185 -21.23 -5.16 8.10
N VAL A 186 -22.56 -5.06 8.22
CA VAL A 186 -23.35 -5.90 9.13
C VAL A 186 -23.23 -7.38 8.75
N ILE A 187 -23.29 -7.71 7.45
CA ILE A 187 -23.11 -9.08 6.96
C ILE A 187 -21.72 -9.59 7.33
N ASN A 188 -20.69 -8.83 6.97
CA ASN A 188 -19.30 -9.19 7.23
C ASN A 188 -18.99 -9.29 8.74
N TYR A 189 -19.52 -8.36 9.54
CA TYR A 189 -19.39 -8.38 11.01
C TYR A 189 -19.97 -9.67 11.61
N ARG A 190 -21.21 -10.04 11.18
CA ARG A 190 -21.88 -11.26 11.62
C ARG A 190 -21.03 -12.49 11.30
N LEU A 191 -20.47 -12.56 10.11
CA LEU A 191 -19.61 -13.66 9.69
C LEU A 191 -18.29 -13.70 10.49
N ALA A 192 -17.67 -12.54 10.74
CA ALA A 192 -16.39 -12.45 11.45
C ALA A 192 -16.51 -12.70 12.97
N LYS A 193 -17.54 -12.12 13.60
CA LYS A 193 -17.71 -12.16 15.06
C LYS A 193 -18.70 -13.22 15.54
N LYS A 194 -19.43 -13.89 14.61
CA LYS A 194 -20.46 -14.91 14.89
C LYS A 194 -21.57 -14.39 15.82
N ARG A 195 -21.91 -13.11 15.71
CA ARG A 195 -23.02 -12.42 16.38
C ARG A 195 -23.44 -11.18 15.61
N GLU A 196 -24.61 -10.63 15.93
CA GLU A 196 -25.07 -9.36 15.39
C GLU A 196 -24.22 -8.21 15.94
N PRO A 197 -23.88 -7.19 15.12
CA PRO A 197 -23.28 -5.96 15.59
C PRO A 197 -24.30 -5.11 16.37
N THR A 198 -23.81 -4.32 17.32
CA THR A 198 -24.58 -3.24 17.94
C THR A 198 -24.62 -2.02 17.02
N ALA A 199 -25.47 -1.03 17.35
CA ALA A 199 -25.54 0.22 16.59
C ALA A 199 -24.19 0.94 16.52
N ASP A 200 -23.47 1.04 17.65
CA ASP A 200 -22.17 1.68 17.71
C ASP A 200 -21.12 0.95 16.85
N GLU A 201 -21.25 -0.38 16.72
CA GLU A 201 -20.31 -1.17 15.92
C GLU A 201 -20.55 -1.02 14.40
N TYR A 202 -21.82 -1.04 13.93
CA TYR A 202 -22.05 -0.92 12.50
C TYR A 202 -21.99 0.53 11.97
N THR A 203 -22.17 1.53 12.83
CA THR A 203 -22.00 2.94 12.43
C THR A 203 -20.56 3.24 12.02
N THR A 204 -19.57 2.49 12.50
CA THR A 204 -18.16 2.69 12.12
C THR A 204 -17.91 2.53 10.62
N ALA A 205 -18.79 1.84 9.89
CA ALA A 205 -18.71 1.73 8.43
C ALA A 205 -18.79 3.08 7.72
N MET A 206 -19.46 4.08 8.33
CA MET A 206 -19.66 5.43 7.80
C MET A 206 -18.68 6.46 8.37
N GLY A 207 -17.67 6.01 9.13
CA GLY A 207 -16.72 6.89 9.80
C GLY A 207 -15.50 7.21 8.95
N GLY A 208 -14.89 8.37 9.21
CA GLY A 208 -13.63 8.81 8.64
C GLY A 208 -12.73 9.49 9.68
N PHE A 209 -11.48 9.72 9.32
CA PHE A 209 -10.50 10.38 10.18
C PHE A 209 -10.54 11.90 9.97
N SER A 210 -10.32 12.67 11.04
CA SER A 210 -10.11 14.12 10.91
C SER A 210 -8.65 14.41 10.53
N PRO A 211 -8.38 15.62 9.97
CA PRO A 211 -7.00 16.03 9.64
C PRO A 211 -6.04 16.00 10.82
N GLU A 212 -6.54 16.25 12.05
CA GLU A 212 -5.74 16.26 13.27
C GLU A 212 -5.32 14.85 13.70
N MET A 213 -6.07 13.82 13.30
CA MET A 213 -5.75 12.40 13.57
C MET A 213 -4.62 11.88 12.69
N LEU A 214 -4.49 12.42 11.48
CA LEU A 214 -3.49 12.03 10.48
C LEU A 214 -2.74 13.28 9.98
N PRO A 215 -1.93 13.92 10.85
CA PRO A 215 -1.37 15.24 10.57
C PRO A 215 -0.39 15.23 9.38
N VAL A 216 0.28 14.12 9.08
CA VAL A 216 1.25 14.08 7.98
C VAL A 216 0.51 14.05 6.64
N VAL A 217 -0.30 13.02 6.37
CA VAL A 217 -0.99 12.91 5.08
C VAL A 217 -1.92 14.10 4.84
N SER A 218 -2.60 14.60 5.88
CA SER A 218 -3.47 15.77 5.77
C SER A 218 -2.70 17.06 5.48
N THR A 219 -1.54 17.27 6.11
CA THR A 219 -0.68 18.43 5.80
C THR A 219 -0.15 18.33 4.38
N LEU A 220 0.30 17.15 3.93
CA LEU A 220 0.80 16.98 2.57
C LEU A 220 -0.30 17.23 1.53
N ALA A 221 -1.52 16.72 1.78
CA ALA A 221 -2.68 16.96 0.93
C ALA A 221 -3.04 18.46 0.83
N ARG A 222 -2.98 19.20 1.95
CA ARG A 222 -3.25 20.66 1.98
C ARG A 222 -2.11 21.50 1.39
N GLN A 223 -0.87 21.03 1.43
CA GLN A 223 0.32 21.81 1.07
C GLN A 223 0.90 21.47 -0.30
N PHE A 224 0.36 20.45 -0.96
CA PHE A 224 0.71 20.05 -2.31
C PHE A 224 -0.56 19.73 -3.11
N ALA A 225 -0.54 18.75 -4.01
CA ALA A 225 -1.72 18.33 -4.75
C ALA A 225 -2.43 17.17 -4.07
N VAL A 226 -3.74 17.30 -3.85
CA VAL A 226 -4.64 16.21 -3.51
C VAL A 226 -5.58 15.95 -4.69
N TYR A 227 -5.83 14.67 -4.99
CA TYR A 227 -6.77 14.24 -5.99
C TYR A 227 -8.04 13.74 -5.31
N ASP A 228 -9.16 14.41 -5.53
CA ASP A 228 -10.45 13.99 -4.99
C ASP A 228 -11.27 13.12 -5.95
N ARG A 229 -10.67 12.73 -7.09
CA ARG A 229 -11.23 11.80 -8.07
C ARG A 229 -10.19 10.76 -8.55
N TRP A 230 -9.43 10.21 -7.61
CA TRP A 230 -8.53 9.09 -7.91
C TRP A 230 -9.21 7.77 -7.53
N PHE A 231 -9.38 6.88 -8.50
CA PHE A 231 -10.09 5.61 -8.37
C PHE A 231 -9.14 4.41 -8.38
N ALA A 232 -9.48 3.37 -7.62
CA ALA A 232 -8.83 2.07 -7.72
C ALA A 232 -9.04 1.46 -9.12
N GLY A 233 -8.17 0.55 -9.51
CA GLY A 233 -8.19 -0.04 -10.85
C GLY A 233 -9.43 -0.88 -11.15
N VAL A 234 -9.96 -1.57 -10.14
CA VAL A 234 -11.14 -2.43 -10.20
C VAL A 234 -11.90 -2.44 -8.87
N PRO A 235 -13.21 -2.74 -8.86
CA PRO A 235 -14.02 -2.81 -7.64
C PRO A 235 -13.76 -4.14 -6.88
N SER A 236 -12.55 -4.29 -6.36
CA SER A 236 -12.13 -5.51 -5.67
C SER A 236 -10.87 -5.28 -4.84
N GLN A 237 -10.21 -6.36 -4.47
CA GLN A 237 -9.16 -6.54 -3.48
C GLN A 237 -7.76 -6.11 -3.92
N THR A 238 -6.84 -6.13 -2.94
CA THR A 238 -5.41 -5.80 -3.01
C THR A 238 -4.69 -6.32 -4.27
N PHE A 239 -4.70 -7.63 -4.53
CA PHE A 239 -3.88 -8.19 -5.62
C PHE A 239 -4.36 -7.74 -6.99
N CYS A 240 -5.69 -7.70 -7.17
CA CYS A 240 -6.27 -7.22 -8.42
C CYS A 240 -5.89 -5.76 -8.68
N ASN A 241 -6.00 -4.90 -7.67
CA ASN A 241 -5.70 -3.47 -7.78
C ASN A 241 -4.20 -3.20 -7.91
N ARG A 242 -3.34 -3.91 -7.16
CA ARG A 242 -1.88 -3.82 -7.33
C ARG A 242 -1.43 -4.34 -8.69
N SER A 243 -2.09 -5.38 -9.22
CA SER A 243 -1.82 -5.84 -10.58
C SER A 243 -2.21 -4.80 -11.63
N PHE A 244 -3.37 -4.13 -11.47
CA PHE A 244 -3.74 -3.00 -12.33
C PHE A 244 -2.74 -1.83 -12.21
N PHE A 245 -2.23 -1.55 -11.03
CA PHE A 245 -1.24 -0.50 -10.80
C PHE A 245 0.09 -0.76 -11.50
N HIS A 246 0.51 -2.02 -11.61
CA HIS A 246 1.79 -2.37 -12.22
C HIS A 246 1.70 -2.89 -13.65
N ALA A 247 0.60 -3.59 -13.98
CA ALA A 247 0.45 -4.29 -15.27
C ALA A 247 -0.77 -3.82 -16.08
N SER A 248 -1.58 -2.89 -15.53
CA SER A 248 -2.82 -2.40 -16.16
C SER A 248 -3.86 -3.50 -16.41
N THR A 249 -3.71 -4.66 -15.80
CA THR A 249 -4.60 -5.82 -15.85
C THR A 249 -4.43 -6.69 -14.60
N SER A 250 -5.47 -7.40 -14.21
CA SER A 250 -5.43 -8.45 -13.19
C SER A 250 -5.60 -9.85 -13.79
N HIS A 251 -5.24 -10.05 -15.05
CA HIS A 251 -5.42 -11.34 -15.78
C HIS A 251 -6.88 -11.82 -15.86
N GLY A 252 -7.84 -10.93 -15.66
CA GLY A 252 -9.26 -11.29 -15.56
C GLY A 252 -9.69 -11.74 -14.16
N PHE A 253 -8.83 -11.63 -13.14
CA PHE A 253 -9.17 -11.97 -11.76
C PHE A 253 -9.83 -10.81 -11.02
N VAL A 254 -10.79 -11.12 -10.15
CA VAL A 254 -11.49 -10.16 -9.29
C VAL A 254 -11.45 -10.53 -7.82
N VAL A 255 -10.73 -11.58 -7.43
CA VAL A 255 -10.45 -11.92 -6.03
C VAL A 255 -8.99 -12.34 -5.89
N ASN A 256 -8.41 -12.16 -4.68
CA ASN A 256 -7.01 -12.51 -4.43
C ASN A 256 -6.75 -14.02 -4.56
N HIS A 257 -7.72 -14.85 -4.12
CA HIS A 257 -7.57 -16.31 -4.12
C HIS A 257 -8.92 -16.99 -4.31
N THR A 258 -8.88 -18.26 -4.66
CA THR A 258 -10.04 -19.14 -4.75
C THR A 258 -9.87 -20.26 -3.72
N GLY A 259 -10.72 -20.32 -2.70
CA GLY A 259 -10.45 -21.17 -1.54
C GLY A 259 -9.20 -20.69 -0.81
N ASP A 260 -8.21 -21.57 -0.67
CA ASP A 260 -6.86 -21.25 -0.13
C ASP A 260 -5.79 -21.24 -1.23
N ASP A 261 -6.20 -21.18 -2.52
CA ASP A 261 -5.33 -21.32 -3.67
C ASP A 261 -4.97 -19.97 -4.29
N TYR A 262 -3.68 -19.66 -4.33
CA TYR A 262 -3.07 -18.49 -4.94
C TYR A 262 -2.33 -18.80 -6.25
N ASP A 263 -2.31 -20.07 -6.68
CA ASP A 263 -1.54 -20.54 -7.84
C ASP A 263 -1.93 -19.82 -9.13
N LYS A 264 -3.20 -19.35 -9.22
CA LYS A 264 -3.69 -18.59 -10.38
C LYS A 264 -2.82 -17.39 -10.75
N TRP A 265 -2.17 -16.73 -9.79
CA TRP A 265 -1.29 -15.58 -10.04
C TRP A 265 0.07 -16.00 -10.61
N ILE A 266 0.54 -17.21 -10.24
CA ILE A 266 1.79 -17.77 -10.71
C ILE A 266 1.59 -18.44 -12.10
N ASP A 267 0.44 -19.05 -12.31
CA ASP A 267 0.10 -19.80 -13.52
C ASP A 267 -0.50 -18.94 -14.63
N ALA A 268 -0.91 -17.70 -14.34
CA ALA A 268 -1.47 -16.79 -15.33
C ALA A 268 -0.50 -16.56 -16.49
N PRO A 269 -1.01 -16.37 -17.72
CA PRO A 269 -0.17 -15.95 -18.84
C PRO A 269 0.61 -14.69 -18.48
N PRO A 270 1.93 -14.62 -18.70
CA PRO A 270 2.72 -13.47 -18.32
C PRO A 270 2.22 -12.18 -18.96
N ALA A 271 1.93 -11.17 -18.15
CA ALA A 271 1.64 -9.81 -18.60
C ALA A 271 2.83 -8.89 -18.24
N PRO A 272 3.32 -8.08 -19.20
CA PRO A 272 4.40 -7.15 -18.90
C PRO A 272 3.92 -6.09 -17.90
N THR A 273 4.78 -5.73 -16.96
CA THR A 273 4.56 -4.63 -16.03
C THR A 273 5.25 -3.36 -16.52
N ILE A 274 4.96 -2.24 -15.88
CA ILE A 274 5.70 -0.99 -16.11
C ILE A 274 7.20 -1.16 -15.83
N PHE A 275 7.58 -2.01 -14.88
CA PHE A 275 8.98 -2.33 -14.60
C PHE A 275 9.68 -2.97 -15.79
N ASN A 276 9.00 -3.88 -16.49
CA ASN A 276 9.53 -4.48 -17.72
C ASN A 276 9.68 -3.45 -18.84
N ARG A 277 8.71 -2.52 -18.98
CA ARG A 277 8.80 -1.42 -19.97
C ARG A 277 9.99 -0.51 -19.71
N LEU A 278 10.23 -0.16 -18.43
CA LEU A 278 11.38 0.66 -18.02
C LEU A 278 12.69 -0.07 -18.31
N GLU A 279 12.79 -1.33 -17.92
CA GLU A 279 13.97 -2.17 -18.15
C GLU A 279 14.32 -2.28 -19.65
N ASP A 280 13.31 -2.58 -20.48
CA ASP A 280 13.47 -2.70 -21.95
C ASP A 280 13.96 -1.39 -22.59
N ALA A 281 13.69 -0.26 -21.95
CA ALA A 281 14.12 1.08 -22.39
C ALA A 281 15.42 1.56 -21.75
N GLY A 282 16.08 0.71 -20.94
CA GLY A 282 17.29 1.07 -20.20
C GLY A 282 17.06 2.14 -19.13
N ARG A 283 15.82 2.24 -18.62
CA ARG A 283 15.44 3.11 -17.49
C ARG A 283 15.58 2.39 -16.18
N THR A 284 15.95 3.14 -15.15
CA THR A 284 16.19 2.58 -13.83
C THR A 284 14.91 2.47 -13.02
N TRP A 285 14.78 1.38 -12.26
CA TRP A 285 13.66 1.18 -11.35
C TRP A 285 14.06 0.34 -10.15
N ARG A 286 13.39 0.55 -9.02
CA ARG A 286 13.53 -0.27 -7.80
C ARG A 286 12.20 -0.41 -7.09
N VAL A 287 12.02 -1.56 -6.44
CA VAL A 287 10.99 -1.79 -5.42
C VAL A 287 11.69 -1.84 -4.08
N TYR A 288 11.22 -1.02 -3.13
CA TYR A 288 11.74 -0.98 -1.77
C TYR A 288 10.73 -1.59 -0.82
N TYR A 289 11.17 -2.50 0.02
CA TYR A 289 10.35 -3.20 1.00
C TYR A 289 11.06 -3.25 2.36
N ASP A 290 10.31 -3.46 3.44
CA ASP A 290 10.90 -3.57 4.77
C ASP A 290 11.63 -4.91 4.94
N ALA A 291 12.86 -4.87 5.45
CA ALA A 291 13.70 -6.06 5.62
C ALA A 291 13.05 -7.13 6.53
N THR A 292 12.17 -6.72 7.46
CA THR A 292 11.49 -7.64 8.38
C THR A 292 10.43 -8.51 7.70
N GLN A 293 9.97 -8.13 6.51
CA GLN A 293 9.04 -8.94 5.70
C GLN A 293 9.74 -10.06 4.93
N LEU A 294 11.05 -9.98 4.71
CA LEU A 294 11.90 -10.87 3.91
C LEU A 294 11.55 -10.96 2.42
N VAL A 295 10.32 -10.71 2.03
CA VAL A 295 9.81 -10.82 0.67
C VAL A 295 9.02 -9.58 0.28
N SER A 296 8.99 -9.26 -1.02
CA SER A 296 8.20 -8.18 -1.61
C SER A 296 6.89 -8.73 -2.16
N LEU A 297 5.76 -8.11 -1.84
CA LEU A 297 4.47 -8.46 -2.40
C LEU A 297 4.44 -8.25 -3.93
N THR A 298 4.95 -7.11 -4.42
CA THR A 298 5.05 -6.83 -5.86
C THR A 298 5.91 -7.88 -6.57
N GLY A 299 7.03 -8.26 -5.95
CA GLY A 299 7.91 -9.29 -6.48
C GLY A 299 7.24 -10.65 -6.59
N MET A 300 6.49 -11.05 -5.56
CA MET A 300 5.76 -12.31 -5.54
C MET A 300 4.55 -12.31 -6.48
N LEU A 301 3.75 -11.25 -6.46
CA LEU A 301 2.54 -11.12 -7.30
C LEU A 301 2.87 -11.18 -8.80
N HIS A 302 3.99 -10.60 -9.19
CA HIS A 302 4.45 -10.57 -10.57
C HIS A 302 5.67 -11.48 -10.82
N ALA A 303 5.82 -12.54 -10.01
CA ALA A 303 6.95 -13.49 -10.15
C ALA A 303 7.18 -13.97 -11.58
N PRO A 304 6.15 -14.32 -12.39
CA PRO A 304 6.36 -14.79 -13.76
C PRO A 304 7.20 -13.85 -14.65
N VAL A 305 7.19 -12.54 -14.38
CA VAL A 305 7.90 -11.53 -15.18
C VAL A 305 8.97 -10.76 -14.41
N LEU A 306 8.99 -10.81 -13.06
CA LEU A 306 9.92 -10.04 -12.22
C LEU A 306 10.94 -10.89 -11.46
N GLU A 307 10.79 -12.22 -11.36
CA GLU A 307 11.69 -13.07 -10.57
C GLU A 307 13.17 -12.89 -10.96
N ARG A 308 13.47 -12.72 -12.23
CA ARG A 308 14.84 -12.49 -12.73
C ARG A 308 15.51 -11.21 -12.18
N TYR A 309 14.71 -10.26 -11.66
CA TYR A 309 15.18 -9.00 -11.12
C TYR A 309 15.19 -8.94 -9.59
N TRP A 310 14.75 -10.00 -8.89
CA TRP A 310 14.64 -9.98 -7.43
C TRP A 310 15.95 -9.63 -6.72
N LYS A 311 17.09 -10.06 -7.28
CA LYS A 311 18.41 -9.77 -6.69
C LYS A 311 18.95 -8.38 -7.05
N THR A 312 18.49 -7.78 -8.10
CA THR A 312 19.05 -6.54 -8.65
C THR A 312 18.21 -5.30 -8.37
N ASN A 313 16.88 -5.42 -8.41
CA ASN A 313 15.98 -4.27 -8.37
C ASN A 313 15.11 -4.19 -7.11
N PHE A 314 15.06 -5.26 -6.32
CA PHE A 314 14.34 -5.25 -5.04
C PHE A 314 15.32 -5.00 -3.91
N ARG A 315 15.08 -3.95 -3.12
CA ARG A 315 15.96 -3.46 -2.08
C ARG A 315 15.20 -3.21 -0.78
N VAL A 316 15.92 -3.19 0.32
CA VAL A 316 15.34 -2.85 1.62
C VAL A 316 15.20 -1.34 1.79
N MET A 317 14.32 -0.90 2.71
CA MET A 317 14.03 0.52 2.96
C MET A 317 15.27 1.35 3.33
N GLU A 318 16.26 0.75 3.99
CA GLU A 318 17.52 1.43 4.30
C GLU A 318 18.25 1.89 3.02
N GLN A 319 18.16 1.10 1.94
CA GLN A 319 18.71 1.50 0.64
C GLN A 319 17.94 2.67 0.03
N PHE A 320 16.61 2.73 0.22
CA PHE A 320 15.82 3.89 -0.22
C PHE A 320 16.31 5.19 0.42
N TYR A 321 16.53 5.18 1.73
CA TYR A 321 17.02 6.36 2.45
C TYR A 321 18.42 6.77 1.99
N GLU A 322 19.30 5.80 1.73
CA GLU A 322 20.63 6.05 1.18
C GLU A 322 20.56 6.60 -0.26
N ASP A 323 19.74 6.00 -1.12
CA ASP A 323 19.54 6.44 -2.50
C ASP A 323 18.98 7.87 -2.56
N ALA A 324 18.01 8.20 -1.71
CA ALA A 324 17.46 9.55 -1.61
C ALA A 324 18.52 10.57 -1.14
N ALA A 325 19.30 10.23 -0.11
CA ALA A 325 20.33 11.12 0.44
C ALA A 325 21.48 11.37 -0.52
N THR A 326 21.82 10.40 -1.36
CA THR A 326 22.99 10.43 -2.25
C THR A 326 22.67 10.79 -3.71
N GLY A 327 21.39 10.98 -4.05
CA GLY A 327 20.96 11.32 -5.40
C GLY A 327 20.87 10.13 -6.35
N ASN A 328 20.69 8.93 -5.81
CA ASN A 328 20.66 7.67 -6.56
C ASN A 328 19.26 7.03 -6.64
N LEU A 329 18.18 7.79 -6.36
CA LEU A 329 16.83 7.28 -6.64
C LEU A 329 16.72 6.96 -8.15
N PRO A 330 16.11 5.81 -8.49
CA PRO A 330 15.90 5.45 -9.88
C PRO A 330 14.88 6.38 -10.57
N ASP A 331 14.71 6.24 -11.88
CA ASP A 331 13.63 6.91 -12.62
C ASP A 331 12.25 6.58 -12.00
N TYR A 332 12.07 5.33 -11.54
CA TYR A 332 10.86 4.88 -10.83
C TYR A 332 11.19 4.08 -9.57
N ALA A 333 10.73 4.55 -8.43
CA ALA A 333 10.83 3.92 -7.12
C ALA A 333 9.42 3.55 -6.63
N PHE A 334 9.21 2.30 -6.24
CA PHE A 334 7.97 1.84 -5.60
C PHE A 334 8.27 1.36 -4.18
N ILE A 335 7.51 1.83 -3.20
CA ILE A 335 7.70 1.53 -1.78
C ILE A 335 6.52 0.74 -1.27
N GLU A 336 6.81 -0.40 -0.66
CA GLU A 336 5.85 -1.27 0.03
C GLU A 336 5.92 -1.05 1.54
N PRO A 337 4.77 -0.85 2.22
CA PRO A 337 4.70 -0.84 3.67
C PRO A 337 4.86 -2.27 4.24
N ARG A 338 4.96 -2.39 5.56
CA ARG A 338 4.95 -3.69 6.25
C ARG A 338 3.53 -4.23 6.36
N MET A 339 3.33 -5.46 5.90
CA MET A 339 2.03 -6.15 5.85
C MET A 339 2.00 -7.45 6.67
N VAL A 340 3.13 -7.96 7.16
CA VAL A 340 3.20 -9.23 7.89
C VAL A 340 3.47 -9.01 9.37
N PHE A 341 4.58 -8.35 9.69
CA PHE A 341 4.95 -8.07 11.07
C PHE A 341 5.02 -6.56 11.28
N ASN A 342 4.52 -6.10 12.43
CA ASN A 342 4.60 -4.70 12.82
C ASN A 342 4.05 -3.77 11.72
N HIS A 343 2.80 -4.00 11.33
CA HIS A 343 2.12 -3.34 10.22
C HIS A 343 2.25 -1.82 10.25
N ASN A 344 2.50 -1.22 9.10
CA ASN A 344 2.39 0.22 8.85
C ASN A 344 1.74 0.53 7.49
N ASP A 345 0.89 -0.39 7.04
CA ASP A 345 0.19 -0.37 5.75
C ASP A 345 -1.16 0.35 5.78
N MET A 346 -1.67 0.72 6.94
CA MET A 346 -2.99 1.32 7.20
C MET A 346 -4.20 0.40 6.96
N HIS A 347 -4.00 -0.87 6.60
CA HIS A 347 -5.09 -1.82 6.42
C HIS A 347 -5.98 -1.91 7.68
N PRO A 348 -7.33 -1.91 7.58
CA PRO A 348 -8.20 -2.11 8.73
C PRO A 348 -7.91 -3.42 9.46
N PRO A 349 -8.10 -3.50 10.80
CA PRO A 349 -7.75 -4.68 11.55
C PRO A 349 -8.70 -5.85 11.27
N TRP A 350 -8.12 -7.05 11.17
CA TRP A 350 -8.85 -8.30 11.02
C TRP A 350 -9.03 -9.02 12.35
N GLY A 351 -10.25 -9.40 12.69
CA GLY A 351 -10.56 -10.22 13.86
C GLY A 351 -10.50 -9.47 15.19
N ALA A 352 -10.28 -10.18 16.29
CA ALA A 352 -10.20 -9.60 17.63
C ALA A 352 -8.78 -9.14 17.91
N THR A 353 -8.62 -7.87 18.27
CA THR A 353 -7.35 -7.30 18.77
C THR A 353 -6.95 -7.98 20.07
N ARG A 354 -5.69 -8.35 20.18
CA ARG A 354 -5.10 -8.86 21.43
C ARG A 354 -3.64 -8.47 21.48
N ASP A 355 -3.19 -8.03 22.65
CA ASP A 355 -1.81 -7.69 22.91
C ASP A 355 -0.89 -8.89 22.68
N GLY A 356 0.18 -8.69 21.95
CA GLY A 356 1.22 -9.68 21.68
C GLY A 356 2.59 -9.03 21.65
N GLU A 357 3.64 -9.79 21.89
CA GLU A 357 5.02 -9.33 21.81
C GLU A 357 5.82 -10.22 20.86
N LEU A 358 6.65 -9.57 20.03
CA LEU A 358 7.66 -10.22 19.22
C LEU A 358 9.02 -9.95 19.86
N GLU A 359 9.76 -11.00 20.22
CA GLU A 359 11.14 -10.87 20.66
C GLU A 359 12.04 -10.76 19.43
N LEU A 360 12.74 -9.64 19.32
CA LEU A 360 13.75 -9.42 18.30
C LEU A 360 15.05 -10.16 18.67
N PRO A 361 15.96 -10.32 17.69
CA PRO A 361 17.19 -11.10 17.86
C PRO A 361 18.19 -10.54 18.84
N ASP A 362 18.16 -9.23 19.04
CA ASP A 362 18.97 -8.52 20.03
C ASP A 362 18.43 -8.64 21.46
N GLY A 363 17.33 -9.43 21.64
CA GLY A 363 16.62 -9.59 22.89
C GLY A 363 15.62 -8.49 23.19
N SER A 364 15.50 -7.47 22.33
CA SER A 364 14.44 -6.46 22.45
C SER A 364 13.08 -7.07 22.07
N ARG A 365 11.99 -6.47 22.59
CA ARG A 365 10.63 -6.93 22.33
C ARG A 365 9.80 -5.83 21.73
N ILE A 366 9.04 -6.17 20.69
CA ILE A 366 8.08 -5.28 20.08
C ILE A 366 6.68 -5.76 20.47
N THR A 367 5.89 -4.87 21.04
CA THR A 367 4.46 -5.14 21.23
C THR A 367 3.78 -5.05 19.88
N LEU A 368 3.30 -6.18 19.36
CA LEU A 368 2.65 -6.26 18.06
C LEU A 368 1.17 -5.84 18.09
N ALA A 369 0.64 -5.58 19.26
CA ALA A 369 -0.77 -5.26 19.44
C ALA A 369 -1.21 -4.13 18.50
N ASN A 370 -0.52 -3.00 18.56
CA ASN A 370 -0.91 -1.83 17.78
C ASN A 370 -0.49 -1.92 16.31
N SER A 371 0.52 -2.70 16.00
CA SER A 371 1.04 -2.80 14.64
C SER A 371 0.39 -3.92 13.83
N ALA A 372 0.06 -5.04 14.46
CA ALA A 372 -0.66 -6.11 13.79
C ALA A 372 -2.15 -5.80 13.60
N ASP A 373 -2.68 -4.82 14.34
CA ASP A 373 -4.06 -4.36 14.22
C ASP A 373 -4.17 -3.10 13.34
N SER A 374 -3.09 -2.75 12.65
CA SER A 374 -3.08 -1.70 11.63
C SER A 374 -3.49 -0.31 12.14
N ASP A 375 -2.78 0.17 13.14
CA ASP A 375 -2.89 1.56 13.59
C ASP A 375 -2.50 2.52 12.46
N VAL A 376 -3.44 3.31 11.96
CA VAL A 376 -3.20 4.23 10.83
C VAL A 376 -2.08 5.23 11.09
N ARG A 377 -1.77 5.53 12.37
CA ARG A 377 -0.65 6.41 12.74
C ARG A 377 0.70 5.83 12.35
N ALA A 378 0.83 4.49 12.31
CA ALA A 378 2.06 3.84 11.86
C ALA A 378 2.32 4.08 10.37
N GLY A 379 1.27 4.08 9.54
CA GLY A 379 1.37 4.44 8.14
C GLY A 379 1.60 5.95 7.94
N ASP A 380 0.95 6.81 8.74
CA ASP A 380 1.22 8.25 8.74
C ASP A 380 2.68 8.56 9.08
N LYS A 381 3.30 7.75 9.97
CA LYS A 381 4.74 7.83 10.28
C LYS A 381 5.61 7.39 9.10
N LEU A 382 5.24 6.31 8.39
CA LEU A 382 5.96 5.90 7.19
C LEU A 382 5.87 6.98 6.11
N ALA A 383 4.70 7.60 5.92
CA ALA A 383 4.53 8.73 5.02
C ALA A 383 5.45 9.90 5.39
N GLN A 384 5.58 10.21 6.70
CA GLN A 384 6.54 11.21 7.18
C GLN A 384 7.98 10.85 6.80
N ASP A 385 8.41 9.61 7.08
CA ASP A 385 9.80 9.19 6.87
C ASP A 385 10.19 9.23 5.39
N VAL A 386 9.29 8.76 4.50
CA VAL A 386 9.48 8.81 3.04
C VAL A 386 9.48 10.26 2.54
N TYR A 387 8.53 11.08 3.00
CA TYR A 387 8.47 12.50 2.66
C TYR A 387 9.72 13.24 3.10
N ASP A 388 10.18 13.04 4.33
CA ASP A 388 11.37 13.70 4.86
C ASP A 388 12.63 13.29 4.09
N ALA A 389 12.75 12.01 3.69
CA ALA A 389 13.85 11.55 2.86
C ALA A 389 13.87 12.26 1.49
N VAL A 390 12.72 12.39 0.83
CA VAL A 390 12.60 13.12 -0.44
C VAL A 390 12.85 14.63 -0.23
N ARG A 391 12.22 15.25 0.76
CA ARG A 391 12.33 16.69 1.04
C ARG A 391 13.76 17.12 1.35
N THR A 392 14.51 16.31 2.09
CA THR A 392 15.90 16.63 2.49
C THR A 392 16.95 16.21 1.47
N SER A 393 16.54 15.51 0.41
CA SER A 393 17.44 15.11 -0.67
C SER A 393 17.97 16.34 -1.43
N SER A 394 19.29 16.58 -1.33
CA SER A 394 19.94 17.80 -1.82
C SER A 394 21.17 17.52 -2.69
N ALA A 395 21.28 16.30 -3.25
CA ALA A 395 22.40 15.94 -4.12
C ALA A 395 22.50 16.90 -5.32
N ALA A 396 23.71 17.29 -5.65
CA ALA A 396 23.97 18.22 -6.75
C ALA A 396 23.76 17.61 -8.14
N SER A 397 23.74 16.28 -8.22
CA SER A 397 23.50 15.51 -9.44
C SER A 397 22.61 14.31 -9.15
N GLY A 398 21.91 13.82 -10.14
CA GLY A 398 20.94 12.73 -9.99
C GLY A 398 19.64 13.22 -9.39
N SER A 399 19.01 12.38 -8.56
CA SER A 399 17.75 12.69 -7.91
C SER A 399 17.92 13.63 -6.73
N ASN A 400 16.99 14.56 -6.56
CA ASN A 400 16.85 15.39 -5.36
C ASN A 400 15.41 15.92 -5.22
N ALA A 401 15.14 16.66 -4.14
CA ALA A 401 13.79 17.19 -3.89
C ALA A 401 13.22 18.07 -5.01
N MET A 402 14.09 18.67 -5.84
CA MET A 402 13.66 19.60 -6.90
C MET A 402 13.22 18.90 -8.19
N ASN A 403 13.59 17.62 -8.40
CA ASN A 403 13.25 16.85 -9.59
C ASN A 403 12.56 15.52 -9.30
N THR A 404 12.12 15.32 -8.06
CA THR A 404 11.40 14.11 -7.63
C THR A 404 9.95 14.44 -7.33
N ALA A 405 9.02 13.65 -7.87
CA ALA A 405 7.62 13.61 -7.45
C ALA A 405 7.40 12.42 -6.51
N LEU A 406 6.84 12.68 -5.32
CA LEU A 406 6.37 11.64 -4.41
C LEU A 406 4.86 11.52 -4.54
N VAL A 407 4.40 10.31 -4.87
CA VAL A 407 2.99 9.93 -4.91
C VAL A 407 2.69 9.08 -3.69
N ILE A 408 1.71 9.49 -2.88
CA ILE A 408 1.19 8.69 -1.77
C ILE A 408 -0.22 8.28 -2.15
N THR A 409 -0.48 6.99 -2.24
CA THR A 409 -1.79 6.46 -2.64
C THR A 409 -2.09 5.12 -1.95
N PHE A 410 -3.23 4.53 -2.27
CA PHE A 410 -3.72 3.27 -1.73
C PHE A 410 -4.09 2.33 -2.87
N ASP A 411 -4.06 1.04 -2.60
CA ASP A 411 -4.38 0.03 -3.60
C ASP A 411 -5.90 -0.05 -3.87
N GLU A 412 -6.72 -0.05 -2.81
CA GLU A 412 -8.18 -0.09 -2.93
C GLU A 412 -8.84 0.49 -1.67
N HIS A 413 -10.19 0.58 -1.65
CA HIS A 413 -10.94 1.28 -0.61
C HIS A 413 -11.14 0.50 0.69
N GLY A 414 -10.81 -0.81 0.74
CA GLY A 414 -10.93 -1.65 1.93
C GLY A 414 -12.35 -1.81 2.47
N GLY A 415 -13.38 -1.69 1.64
CA GLY A 415 -14.76 -1.72 2.09
C GLY A 415 -15.17 -0.54 2.97
N THR A 416 -14.32 0.48 3.14
CA THR A 416 -14.65 1.72 3.86
C THR A 416 -15.48 2.66 2.99
N PHE A 417 -16.37 3.44 3.61
CA PHE A 417 -17.32 4.29 2.90
C PHE A 417 -16.65 5.29 1.97
N ASP A 418 -17.24 5.47 0.78
CA ASP A 418 -16.98 6.58 -0.13
C ASP A 418 -18.27 6.98 -0.83
N HIS A 419 -18.56 8.29 -0.88
CA HIS A 419 -19.83 8.77 -1.44
C HIS A 419 -19.84 8.83 -2.97
N VAL A 420 -18.68 8.79 -3.63
CA VAL A 420 -18.58 8.91 -5.08
C VAL A 420 -18.63 7.55 -5.78
N ALA A 421 -19.59 7.40 -6.67
CA ALA A 421 -19.69 6.19 -7.47
C ALA A 421 -18.53 6.07 -8.47
N PRO A 422 -17.95 4.86 -8.63
CA PRO A 422 -16.87 4.66 -9.59
C PRO A 422 -17.33 4.85 -11.04
N PRO A 423 -16.54 5.52 -11.89
CA PRO A 423 -16.89 5.74 -13.29
C PRO A 423 -16.69 4.49 -14.15
N ALA A 424 -17.24 4.53 -15.37
CA ALA A 424 -16.94 3.55 -16.40
C ALA A 424 -15.46 3.64 -16.82
N ALA A 425 -14.91 2.52 -17.28
CA ALA A 425 -13.52 2.46 -17.72
C ALA A 425 -13.35 1.56 -18.95
N ALA A 426 -12.30 1.82 -19.74
CA ALA A 426 -11.92 0.94 -20.82
C ALA A 426 -11.49 -0.43 -20.27
N ALA A 427 -12.09 -1.51 -20.74
CA ALA A 427 -11.66 -2.85 -20.36
C ALA A 427 -10.27 -3.15 -20.94
N PRO A 428 -9.35 -3.78 -20.16
CA PRO A 428 -8.05 -4.17 -20.71
C PRO A 428 -8.21 -5.27 -21.78
N GLU A 429 -7.30 -5.31 -22.74
CA GLU A 429 -7.29 -6.35 -23.76
C GLU A 429 -6.65 -7.66 -23.25
N PRO A 430 -7.15 -8.83 -23.62
CA PRO A 430 -8.36 -9.05 -24.43
C PRO A 430 -9.64 -8.75 -23.62
N ALA A 431 -10.57 -8.02 -24.23
CA ALA A 431 -11.85 -7.71 -23.61
C ALA A 431 -12.73 -8.97 -23.49
N GLY A 432 -13.47 -9.05 -22.39
CA GLY A 432 -14.41 -10.15 -22.14
C GLY A 432 -14.70 -10.33 -20.65
N PRO A 433 -15.68 -11.17 -20.29
CA PRO A 433 -15.94 -11.46 -18.91
C PRO A 433 -14.80 -12.25 -18.29
N GLY A 434 -14.29 -11.75 -17.18
CA GLY A 434 -13.34 -12.44 -16.33
C GLY A 434 -14.02 -13.25 -15.24
N GLU A 435 -13.31 -13.41 -14.14
CA GLU A 435 -13.76 -14.09 -12.94
C GLU A 435 -15.08 -13.46 -12.46
N MET A 436 -16.00 -14.27 -11.95
CA MET A 436 -17.34 -13.88 -11.50
C MET A 436 -18.19 -13.11 -12.55
N GLY A 437 -17.81 -13.17 -13.84
CA GLY A 437 -18.54 -12.53 -14.94
C GLY A 437 -18.30 -11.02 -15.06
N PHE A 438 -17.37 -10.45 -14.33
CA PHE A 438 -17.03 -9.02 -14.40
C PHE A 438 -16.33 -8.70 -15.74
N THR A 439 -16.75 -7.61 -16.37
CA THR A 439 -16.28 -7.21 -17.71
C THR A 439 -15.18 -6.14 -17.68
N PHE A 440 -14.73 -5.74 -16.51
CA PHE A 440 -13.68 -4.72 -16.30
C PHE A 440 -13.98 -3.35 -16.92
N ASP A 441 -15.24 -3.04 -17.09
CA ASP A 441 -15.75 -1.81 -17.69
C ASP A 441 -16.06 -0.69 -16.68
N ARG A 442 -15.66 -0.87 -15.42
CA ARG A 442 -15.84 0.06 -14.30
C ARG A 442 -14.57 0.06 -13.43
N LEU A 443 -14.20 1.25 -12.94
CA LEU A 443 -13.17 1.40 -11.91
C LEU A 443 -13.65 0.91 -10.53
N GLY A 444 -12.73 0.79 -9.58
CA GLY A 444 -13.06 0.67 -8.17
C GLY A 444 -13.43 2.02 -7.54
N LEU A 445 -13.72 2.03 -6.25
CA LEU A 445 -14.02 3.26 -5.49
C LEU A 445 -12.80 4.16 -5.40
N ARG A 446 -13.02 5.40 -4.96
CA ARG A 446 -11.93 6.35 -4.75
C ARG A 446 -10.99 5.89 -3.65
N VAL A 447 -9.72 6.18 -3.85
CA VAL A 447 -8.65 6.02 -2.86
C VAL A 447 -7.92 7.34 -2.66
N PRO A 448 -7.32 7.59 -1.48
CA PRO A 448 -6.51 8.79 -1.28
C PRO A 448 -5.35 8.84 -2.26
N ALA A 449 -5.10 10.02 -2.84
CA ALA A 449 -3.92 10.25 -3.66
C ALA A 449 -3.38 11.67 -3.46
N ILE A 450 -2.08 11.75 -3.19
CA ILE A 450 -1.36 13.00 -2.95
C ILE A 450 -0.11 13.00 -3.82
N VAL A 451 0.17 14.14 -4.47
CA VAL A 451 1.43 14.33 -5.20
C VAL A 451 2.21 15.49 -4.62
N VAL A 452 3.39 15.17 -4.10
CA VAL A 452 4.36 16.15 -3.59
C VAL A 452 5.40 16.40 -4.66
N SER A 453 5.54 17.66 -5.08
CA SER A 453 6.56 18.09 -6.04
C SER A 453 6.96 19.54 -5.76
N ALA A 454 8.19 19.88 -6.09
CA ALA A 454 8.65 21.28 -6.06
C ALA A 454 7.82 22.20 -6.96
N TYR A 455 7.21 21.66 -8.00
CA TYR A 455 6.39 22.41 -8.96
C TYR A 455 4.89 22.38 -8.67
N THR A 456 4.50 22.00 -7.46
CA THR A 456 3.09 21.97 -7.02
C THR A 456 2.81 23.10 -6.03
N ALA A 457 1.80 23.92 -6.31
CA ALA A 457 1.36 24.98 -5.39
C ALA A 457 0.65 24.38 -4.16
N ALA A 458 0.73 25.09 -3.03
CA ALA A 458 -0.07 24.72 -1.86
C ALA A 458 -1.57 24.88 -2.14
N GLY A 459 -2.39 24.01 -1.56
CA GLY A 459 -3.85 24.04 -1.70
C GLY A 459 -4.36 23.56 -3.06
N THR A 460 -3.53 22.88 -3.87
CA THR A 460 -3.94 22.32 -5.16
C THR A 460 -4.91 21.16 -4.94
N VAL A 461 -6.13 21.28 -5.45
CA VAL A 461 -7.09 20.17 -5.57
C VAL A 461 -7.27 19.86 -7.05
N ILE A 462 -7.22 18.58 -7.39
CA ILE A 462 -7.34 18.12 -8.78
C ILE A 462 -8.57 17.22 -8.91
N HIS A 463 -9.53 17.67 -9.74
CA HIS A 463 -10.80 17.01 -10.00
C HIS A 463 -10.77 16.14 -11.27
N ASP A 464 -9.62 16.03 -11.95
CA ASP A 464 -9.48 15.13 -13.09
C ASP A 464 -9.69 13.70 -12.64
N GLU A 465 -10.41 12.91 -13.45
CA GLU A 465 -10.55 11.48 -13.23
C GLU A 465 -9.19 10.80 -13.38
N MET A 466 -8.68 10.28 -12.29
CA MET A 466 -7.43 9.55 -12.22
C MET A 466 -7.69 8.12 -11.76
N HIS A 467 -6.80 7.22 -12.06
CA HIS A 467 -6.82 5.85 -11.53
C HIS A 467 -5.41 5.23 -11.56
N HIS A 468 -5.27 4.00 -11.12
CA HIS A 468 -3.96 3.33 -11.01
C HIS A 468 -3.14 3.36 -12.30
N GLY A 469 -3.77 3.29 -13.47
CA GLY A 469 -3.10 3.46 -14.77
C GLY A 469 -2.45 4.83 -14.99
N SER A 470 -2.80 5.84 -14.20
CA SER A 470 -2.24 7.20 -14.31
C SER A 470 -0.74 7.26 -14.05
N VAL A 471 -0.23 6.44 -13.14
CA VAL A 471 1.21 6.33 -12.87
C VAL A 471 1.92 5.69 -14.05
N ILE A 472 1.35 4.61 -14.63
CA ILE A 472 1.90 3.94 -15.81
C ILE A 472 1.95 4.92 -16.98
N ASN A 473 0.84 5.62 -17.27
CA ASN A 473 0.78 6.62 -18.34
C ASN A 473 1.81 7.72 -18.15
N THR A 474 1.97 8.21 -16.91
CA THR A 474 2.99 9.24 -16.58
C THR A 474 4.39 8.76 -16.92
N LEU A 475 4.77 7.56 -16.48
CA LEU A 475 6.09 6.98 -16.75
C LEU A 475 6.29 6.73 -18.26
N CYS A 476 5.26 6.24 -18.95
CA CYS A 476 5.31 6.05 -20.40
C CYS A 476 5.54 7.37 -21.14
N ARG A 477 4.83 8.42 -20.77
CA ARG A 477 5.01 9.76 -21.40
C ARG A 477 6.34 10.41 -21.01
N LEU A 478 6.76 10.27 -19.74
CA LEU A 478 8.01 10.86 -19.26
C LEU A 478 9.23 10.29 -20.01
N HIS A 479 9.18 9.01 -20.34
CA HIS A 479 10.30 8.29 -20.96
C HIS A 479 10.07 7.90 -22.42
N GLY A 480 8.97 8.32 -23.04
CA GLY A 480 8.65 7.99 -24.43
C GLY A 480 8.37 6.50 -24.68
N LEU A 481 7.76 5.82 -23.70
CA LEU A 481 7.45 4.40 -23.76
C LEU A 481 6.04 4.17 -24.32
N ARG A 482 5.81 2.97 -24.84
CA ARG A 482 4.46 2.55 -25.23
C ARG A 482 3.65 2.12 -24.00
N PRO A 483 2.35 2.43 -23.95
CA PRO A 483 1.46 1.94 -22.91
C PRO A 483 1.47 0.40 -22.82
N LEU A 484 1.00 -0.12 -21.69
CA LEU A 484 0.81 -1.56 -21.52
C LEU A 484 -0.46 -2.04 -22.23
N ASN A 485 -1.56 -1.30 -22.07
CA ASN A 485 -2.82 -1.53 -22.78
C ASN A 485 -3.71 -0.27 -22.78
N VAL A 486 -4.95 -0.39 -23.25
CA VAL A 486 -5.89 0.74 -23.38
C VAL A 486 -6.24 1.37 -22.03
N ARG A 487 -6.22 0.62 -20.93
CA ARG A 487 -6.57 1.13 -19.60
C ARG A 487 -5.60 2.21 -19.13
N ASP A 488 -4.30 2.00 -19.28
CA ASP A 488 -3.30 3.01 -18.92
C ASP A 488 -3.11 4.06 -20.02
N ASP A 489 -3.30 3.72 -21.30
CA ASP A 489 -3.18 4.68 -22.41
C ASP A 489 -4.20 5.82 -22.30
N THR A 490 -5.41 5.51 -21.84
CA THR A 490 -6.49 6.48 -21.66
C THR A 490 -6.48 7.22 -20.33
N ALA A 491 -5.63 6.82 -19.39
CA ALA A 491 -5.54 7.44 -18.06
C ALA A 491 -4.92 8.84 -18.13
N ASN A 492 -5.40 9.78 -17.32
CA ASN A 492 -4.77 11.09 -17.16
C ASN A 492 -3.41 10.97 -16.47
N PRO A 493 -2.35 11.61 -16.97
CA PRO A 493 -1.03 11.58 -16.35
C PRO A 493 -0.91 12.58 -15.19
N LEU A 494 0.04 12.37 -14.29
CA LEU A 494 0.31 13.22 -13.11
C LEU A 494 0.81 14.64 -13.41
N PHE A 495 1.00 15.00 -14.69
CA PHE A 495 1.50 16.32 -15.06
C PHE A 495 0.53 17.45 -14.69
N ASN A 496 -0.75 17.15 -14.42
CA ASN A 496 -1.72 18.09 -13.89
C ASN A 496 -1.38 18.61 -12.47
N ALA A 497 -0.52 17.89 -11.72
CA ALA A 497 0.01 18.38 -10.45
C ALA A 497 1.12 19.45 -10.60
N VAL A 498 1.68 19.61 -11.81
CA VAL A 498 2.73 20.60 -12.11
C VAL A 498 2.06 21.90 -12.55
N ASN A 499 1.82 22.79 -11.60
CA ASN A 499 1.11 24.06 -11.83
C ASN A 499 1.96 25.31 -11.51
N LEU A 500 3.23 25.13 -11.16
CA LEU A 500 4.20 26.20 -10.98
C LEU A 500 5.28 26.14 -12.05
N THR A 501 5.68 27.31 -12.58
CA THR A 501 6.81 27.46 -13.50
C THR A 501 8.15 27.58 -12.78
N THR A 502 8.12 28.04 -11.53
CA THR A 502 9.29 28.18 -10.64
C THR A 502 9.11 27.22 -9.46
N PRO A 503 10.10 26.36 -9.17
CA PRO A 503 9.97 25.40 -8.12
C PRO A 503 10.01 26.04 -6.73
N ARG A 504 9.23 25.50 -5.81
CA ARG A 504 9.30 25.81 -4.38
C ARG A 504 10.57 25.21 -3.79
N GLN A 505 11.26 25.99 -2.97
CA GLN A 505 12.45 25.49 -2.30
C GLN A 505 12.08 24.52 -1.16
N PRO A 506 12.69 23.34 -1.06
CA PRO A 506 12.32 22.31 -0.10
C PRO A 506 12.41 22.75 1.37
N TYR A 507 13.24 23.72 1.70
CA TYR A 507 13.30 24.30 3.06
C TYR A 507 12.04 25.08 3.42
N THR A 508 11.19 25.47 2.43
CA THR A 508 9.87 26.11 2.66
C THR A 508 8.74 25.08 2.77
N TRP A 509 9.02 23.81 2.52
CA TRP A 509 8.00 22.76 2.61
C TRP A 509 7.64 22.47 4.05
N PRO A 510 6.40 22.04 4.35
CA PRO A 510 5.98 21.74 5.72
C PRO A 510 6.81 20.61 6.34
N GLN A 511 6.82 20.55 7.66
CA GLN A 511 7.47 19.50 8.45
C GLN A 511 6.46 18.91 9.43
N PRO A 512 5.43 18.20 8.94
CA PRO A 512 4.44 17.59 9.80
C PRO A 512 5.06 16.49 10.65
N GLN A 513 4.49 16.24 11.82
CA GLN A 513 4.92 15.19 12.73
C GLN A 513 3.78 14.21 12.94
N SER A 514 4.05 12.94 12.73
CA SER A 514 3.09 11.87 13.03
C SER A 514 2.82 11.78 14.52
N LEU A 515 1.61 11.37 14.87
CA LEU A 515 1.22 11.06 16.25
C LEU A 515 1.64 9.67 16.69
N TYR A 516 2.25 8.89 15.81
CA TYR A 516 2.66 7.53 16.12
C TYR A 516 3.78 7.51 17.17
N THR A 517 3.52 6.78 18.25
CA THR A 517 4.53 6.46 19.25
C THR A 517 4.76 4.96 19.20
N PRO A 518 5.96 4.50 18.85
CA PRO A 518 6.28 3.08 18.87
C PRO A 518 5.97 2.46 20.23
N PRO A 519 5.49 1.21 20.29
CA PRO A 519 5.29 0.50 21.56
C PRO A 519 6.58 0.50 22.37
N ASN A 520 6.46 0.71 23.69
CA ASN A 520 7.62 0.69 24.57
C ASN A 520 8.14 -0.76 24.73
N PRO A 521 9.35 -1.08 24.25
CA PRO A 521 9.91 -2.43 24.34
C PRO A 521 10.19 -2.88 25.79
N GLU A 522 10.22 -1.95 26.76
CA GLU A 522 10.54 -2.25 28.15
C GLU A 522 9.37 -2.86 28.96
N LYS A 523 8.14 -2.82 28.43
CA LYS A 523 7.00 -3.54 29.03
C LYS A 523 6.96 -4.98 28.52
N GLY A 524 8.00 -5.74 28.79
CA GLY A 524 8.15 -7.10 28.28
C GLY A 524 7.12 -8.07 28.86
N GLY A 525 6.49 -8.85 27.99
CA GLY A 525 5.82 -10.10 28.31
C GLY A 525 6.85 -11.22 28.51
N GLY A 526 6.54 -12.24 29.29
CA GLY A 526 7.37 -13.44 29.41
C GLY A 526 7.11 -14.43 28.27
N LYS A 527 7.76 -15.60 28.31
CA LYS A 527 7.59 -16.71 27.34
C LYS A 527 6.13 -17.04 27.00
N ALA A 528 5.18 -16.83 27.92
CA ALA A 528 3.75 -17.03 27.68
C ALA A 528 3.15 -16.02 26.70
N ALA A 529 3.69 -14.80 26.62
CA ALA A 529 3.27 -13.80 25.65
C ALA A 529 3.79 -14.16 24.23
N ASP A 530 5.03 -14.67 24.13
CA ASP A 530 5.59 -15.16 22.87
C ASP A 530 4.79 -16.32 22.31
N GLU A 531 4.44 -17.32 23.15
CA GLU A 531 3.61 -18.45 22.73
C GLU A 531 2.20 -18.01 22.27
N LYS A 532 1.62 -17.03 22.95
CA LYS A 532 0.32 -16.48 22.57
C LYS A 532 0.37 -15.72 21.25
N HIS A 533 1.45 -14.96 21.04
CA HIS A 533 1.68 -14.24 19.78
C HIS A 533 1.86 -15.22 18.62
N HIS A 534 2.66 -16.26 18.77
CA HIS A 534 2.85 -17.28 17.74
C HIS A 534 1.55 -17.98 17.31
N LYS A 535 0.55 -18.07 18.20
CA LYS A 535 -0.77 -18.66 17.92
C LYS A 535 -1.80 -17.67 17.38
N ARG A 536 -1.43 -16.41 17.17
CA ARG A 536 -2.32 -15.39 16.67
C ARG A 536 -2.63 -15.62 15.18
N PRO A 537 -3.90 -15.46 14.73
CA PRO A 537 -4.27 -15.55 13.32
C PRO A 537 -3.58 -14.46 12.49
N LEU A 538 -3.29 -14.78 11.24
CA LEU A 538 -2.75 -13.83 10.27
C LEU A 538 -3.82 -12.84 9.80
N THR A 539 -3.38 -11.61 9.49
CA THR A 539 -4.17 -10.63 8.75
C THR A 539 -4.32 -11.06 7.28
N PRO A 540 -5.34 -10.57 6.56
CA PRO A 540 -5.50 -10.88 5.13
C PRO A 540 -4.27 -10.54 4.27
N PRO A 541 -3.62 -9.37 4.40
CA PRO A 541 -2.40 -9.08 3.64
C PRO A 541 -1.26 -10.06 3.93
N ALA A 542 -1.05 -10.39 5.22
CA ALA A 542 -0.03 -11.36 5.61
C ALA A 542 -0.31 -12.75 5.01
N ARG A 543 -1.56 -13.20 5.08
CA ARG A 543 -1.99 -14.48 4.50
C ARG A 543 -1.84 -14.49 2.98
N GLY A 544 -2.17 -13.38 2.33
CA GLY A 544 -2.03 -13.22 0.88
C GLY A 544 -0.57 -13.35 0.43
N LEU A 545 0.34 -12.62 1.06
CA LEU A 545 1.77 -12.70 0.75
C LEU A 545 2.33 -14.11 0.94
N LEU A 546 1.97 -14.76 2.05
CA LEU A 546 2.38 -16.15 2.31
C LEU A 546 1.75 -17.15 1.34
N GLY A 547 0.52 -16.89 0.90
CA GLY A 547 -0.15 -17.69 -0.12
C GLY A 547 0.59 -17.66 -1.46
N LEU A 548 1.04 -16.49 -1.91
CA LEU A 548 1.88 -16.37 -3.11
C LEU A 548 3.24 -17.04 -2.93
N LEU A 549 3.84 -16.94 -1.75
CA LEU A 549 5.10 -17.61 -1.44
C LEU A 549 4.95 -19.12 -1.52
N ALA A 550 3.89 -19.67 -0.91
CA ALA A 550 3.59 -21.10 -0.97
C ALA A 550 3.29 -21.54 -2.40
N ALA A 551 2.43 -20.83 -3.13
CA ALA A 551 2.11 -21.12 -4.52
C ALA A 551 3.37 -21.23 -5.41
N ARG A 552 4.38 -20.39 -5.15
CA ARG A 552 5.62 -20.39 -5.93
C ARG A 552 6.63 -21.47 -5.52
N PHE A 553 6.78 -21.76 -4.22
CA PHE A 553 7.90 -22.56 -3.69
C PHE A 553 7.49 -23.88 -3.04
N ASP A 554 6.22 -24.00 -2.62
CA ASP A 554 5.68 -25.23 -2.01
C ASP A 554 4.20 -25.43 -2.40
N PRO A 555 3.92 -25.58 -3.72
CA PRO A 555 2.55 -25.65 -4.22
C PRO A 555 1.80 -26.85 -3.64
N GLY A 556 0.57 -26.61 -3.22
CA GLY A 556 -0.29 -27.61 -2.58
C GLY A 556 -0.01 -27.81 -1.08
N SER A 557 0.91 -27.07 -0.47
CA SER A 557 1.08 -27.07 0.97
C SER A 557 -0.06 -26.38 1.68
N LYS A 558 -0.26 -26.72 2.96
CA LYS A 558 -1.21 -26.00 3.80
C LYS A 558 -0.67 -24.60 4.12
N LEU A 559 -1.47 -23.58 3.85
CA LEU A 559 -1.09 -22.20 4.15
C LEU A 559 -0.91 -21.96 5.66
N PRO A 560 0.06 -21.14 6.05
CA PRO A 560 0.20 -20.65 7.41
C PRO A 560 -1.10 -19.98 7.88
N THR A 561 -1.48 -20.27 9.10
CA THR A 561 -2.69 -19.72 9.73
C THR A 561 -2.38 -18.82 10.92
N THR A 562 -1.14 -18.88 11.41
CA THR A 562 -0.67 -18.12 12.57
C THR A 562 0.65 -17.41 12.27
N TYR A 563 0.96 -16.37 13.05
CA TYR A 563 2.23 -15.64 12.90
C TYR A 563 3.46 -16.51 13.17
N GLY A 564 3.35 -17.56 13.99
CA GLY A 564 4.43 -18.54 14.19
C GLY A 564 4.70 -19.35 12.93
N GLU A 565 3.64 -19.89 12.32
CA GLU A 565 3.75 -20.63 11.04
C GLU A 565 4.23 -19.71 9.90
N ALA A 566 3.76 -18.45 9.87
CA ALA A 566 4.21 -17.44 8.92
C ALA A 566 5.71 -17.19 9.01
N TYR A 567 6.22 -17.06 10.24
CA TYR A 567 7.63 -16.88 10.48
C TYR A 567 8.45 -18.05 9.93
N ASP A 568 8.03 -19.28 10.22
CA ASP A 568 8.73 -20.48 9.75
C ASP A 568 8.73 -20.56 8.22
N ALA A 569 7.59 -20.30 7.55
CA ALA A 569 7.47 -20.27 6.11
C ALA A 569 8.35 -19.19 5.45
N LEU A 570 8.36 -17.97 5.99
CA LEU A 570 9.21 -16.88 5.50
C LEU A 570 10.70 -17.18 5.65
N VAL A 571 11.10 -17.83 6.75
CA VAL A 571 12.50 -18.26 6.94
C VAL A 571 12.88 -19.34 5.97
N GLU A 572 12.00 -20.33 5.75
CA GLU A 572 12.27 -21.46 4.89
C GLU A 572 12.34 -21.06 3.40
N HIS A 573 11.37 -20.29 2.92
CA HIS A 573 11.20 -20.00 1.50
C HIS A 573 11.58 -18.57 1.12
N GLY A 574 11.45 -17.60 2.02
CA GLY A 574 11.67 -16.18 1.71
C GLY A 574 13.10 -15.69 1.90
N THR A 575 13.89 -16.38 2.74
CA THR A 575 15.24 -15.91 3.07
C THR A 575 16.15 -15.87 1.85
N GLY A 576 16.65 -14.67 1.54
CA GLY A 576 17.60 -14.45 0.48
C GLY A 576 17.03 -14.53 -0.94
N LEU A 577 15.71 -14.54 -1.13
CA LEU A 577 15.09 -14.44 -2.47
C LEU A 577 15.39 -13.10 -3.12
N PHE A 578 15.24 -12.02 -2.38
CA PHE A 578 15.39 -10.66 -2.86
C PHE A 578 16.79 -10.08 -2.57
N GLY A 579 17.12 -8.99 -3.25
CA GLY A 579 18.33 -8.23 -2.96
C GLY A 579 18.19 -7.52 -1.61
N ALA A 580 19.24 -7.60 -0.79
CA ALA A 580 19.30 -6.81 0.44
C ALA A 580 19.94 -5.44 0.14
N TYR A 581 21.10 -5.15 0.71
CA TYR A 581 21.85 -3.90 0.45
C TYR A 581 22.64 -4.00 -0.85
N ASP A 582 22.62 -2.95 -1.65
CA ASP A 582 23.56 -2.81 -2.76
C ASP A 582 24.88 -2.26 -2.24
N ARG A 583 25.89 -3.11 -2.13
CA ARG A 583 27.25 -2.73 -1.75
C ARG A 583 28.16 -2.50 -2.95
N THR A 584 27.66 -2.68 -4.16
CA THR A 584 28.42 -2.38 -5.39
C THR A 584 28.25 -0.91 -5.73
N PRO A 585 29.34 -0.13 -5.84
CA PRO A 585 29.25 1.23 -6.35
C PRO A 585 28.62 1.19 -7.75
N THR A 586 27.57 1.98 -7.95
CA THR A 586 27.00 2.20 -9.29
C THR A 586 28.14 2.64 -10.21
N PRO A 587 28.36 2.04 -11.38
CA PRO A 587 29.36 2.52 -12.32
C PRO A 587 29.03 3.97 -12.64
N THR A 588 29.95 4.88 -12.34
CA THR A 588 29.84 6.28 -12.74
C THR A 588 29.66 6.32 -14.25
N PRO A 589 28.65 7.00 -14.79
CA PRO A 589 28.55 7.17 -16.23
C PRO A 589 29.85 7.79 -16.72
N THR A 590 30.53 7.12 -17.60
CA THR A 590 31.72 7.68 -18.28
C THR A 590 31.23 8.86 -19.13
N PRO A 591 31.92 10.02 -19.11
CA PRO A 591 31.48 11.26 -19.75
C PRO A 591 31.28 11.13 -21.26
#